data_72e1d8f55adca5d11477eebf9c56b8a8
#
_entry.id   72e1d8f55adca5d11477eebf9c56b8a8
#
_cell.length_a   1.000
_cell.length_b   1.000
_cell.length_c   1.000
_cell.angle_alpha   90.00
_cell.angle_beta   90.00
_cell.angle_gamma   90.00
#
_symmetry.space_group_name_H-M   'P 1'
#
loop_
_entity.id
_entity.type
_entity.pdbx_description
1 polymer ?
#
loop_
_entity_poly.entity_id
_entity_poly.type
_entity_poly.pdbx_seq_one_letter_code
_entity_poly.pdbx_strand_id
1 'polypeptide(L)'
;MGAIGERLVAGFQLRAWRWSASVRQAIECSRYRPRTGISSADREILIDLESTGIHVTSLSRLGLPGTDQMLKQAAVWRRQLVTETGRGDGPSFAVLADPRELASRSPELLLWGLQDRLFDVLESYTRLRLRCLNVAVRRDLVDGADHGTRRWHIDINDFRYVKIIVYLNDVGDDGGPFEYLPDCHSRSLLRSGRPKSIDPSRLAQFGDQPWRTCSGPAGTTILVDTARLYHRGKSPRQERFTLFYSFASRHPSRPDLCAAAQLRPGPVRLDSPLSAAQAARFDWPDERGSRNMPVGGSSATANP
;
A
#
# COMPACT_ATOMS: atom_id res chain seq x y z
N MET A 1 -12.60 -31.65 -22.45
CA MET A 1 -11.36 -30.85 -22.26
C MET A 1 -11.28 -30.55 -20.77
N GLY A 2 -10.34 -31.17 -20.05
CA GLY A 2 -10.40 -31.26 -18.60
C GLY A 2 -9.76 -30.05 -17.92
N ALA A 3 -9.98 -29.93 -16.61
CA ALA A 3 -9.48 -28.87 -15.70
C ALA A 3 -7.98 -28.53 -15.84
N ILE A 4 -7.17 -29.44 -16.38
CA ILE A 4 -5.75 -29.22 -16.67
C ILE A 4 -5.58 -28.26 -17.87
N GLY A 5 -6.39 -28.43 -18.93
CA GLY A 5 -6.34 -27.56 -20.10
C GLY A 5 -6.75 -26.12 -19.78
N GLU A 6 -7.78 -25.94 -18.95
CA GLU A 6 -8.24 -24.63 -18.49
C GLU A 6 -7.20 -23.92 -17.64
N ARG A 7 -6.51 -24.64 -16.73
CA ARG A 7 -5.41 -24.11 -15.90
C ARG A 7 -4.20 -23.69 -16.75
N LEU A 8 -3.86 -24.44 -17.80
CA LEU A 8 -2.76 -24.10 -18.70
C LEU A 8 -3.08 -22.85 -19.53
N VAL A 9 -4.31 -22.76 -20.06
CA VAL A 9 -4.77 -21.58 -20.82
C VAL A 9 -4.80 -20.35 -19.92
N ALA A 10 -5.35 -20.45 -18.72
CA ALA A 10 -5.37 -19.35 -17.75
C ALA A 10 -3.94 -18.92 -17.36
N GLY A 11 -3.03 -19.86 -17.18
CA GLY A 11 -1.62 -19.59 -16.88
C GLY A 11 -0.91 -18.86 -18.03
N PHE A 12 -1.18 -19.24 -19.28
CA PHE A 12 -0.63 -18.58 -20.47
C PHE A 12 -1.19 -17.17 -20.63
N GLN A 13 -2.51 -17.01 -20.48
CA GLN A 13 -3.17 -15.69 -20.55
C GLN A 13 -2.64 -14.73 -19.48
N LEU A 14 -2.43 -15.20 -18.24
CA LEU A 14 -1.87 -14.39 -17.17
C LEU A 14 -0.42 -13.97 -17.47
N ARG A 15 0.40 -14.85 -18.06
CA ARG A 15 1.77 -14.52 -18.48
C ARG A 15 1.79 -13.49 -19.61
N ALA A 16 0.97 -13.66 -20.63
CA ALA A 16 0.83 -12.72 -21.73
C ALA A 16 0.36 -11.34 -21.24
N TRP A 17 -0.61 -11.32 -20.34
CA TRP A 17 -1.08 -10.10 -19.70
C TRP A 17 0.03 -9.40 -18.92
N ARG A 18 0.75 -10.12 -18.07
CA ARG A 18 1.87 -9.54 -17.29
C ARG A 18 2.98 -9.01 -18.20
N TRP A 19 3.28 -9.70 -19.28
CA TRP A 19 4.26 -9.22 -20.26
C TRP A 19 3.79 -7.92 -20.91
N SER A 20 2.55 -7.84 -21.38
CA SER A 20 1.98 -6.63 -21.98
C SER A 20 1.94 -5.46 -21.00
N ALA A 21 1.59 -5.72 -19.74
CA ALA A 21 1.62 -4.70 -18.67
C ALA A 21 3.05 -4.21 -18.40
N SER A 22 4.04 -5.11 -18.39
CA SER A 22 5.45 -4.76 -18.22
C SER A 22 5.98 -3.88 -19.36
N VAL A 23 5.66 -4.22 -20.61
CA VAL A 23 6.02 -3.40 -21.78
C VAL A 23 5.37 -2.03 -21.72
N ARG A 24 4.08 -1.96 -21.37
CA ARG A 24 3.36 -0.68 -21.20
C ARG A 24 4.03 0.19 -20.16
N GLN A 25 4.30 -0.33 -18.98
CA GLN A 25 4.97 0.43 -17.92
C GLN A 25 6.37 0.88 -18.34
N ALA A 26 7.14 0.05 -19.03
CA ALA A 26 8.45 0.45 -19.54
C ALA A 26 8.34 1.65 -20.50
N ILE A 27 7.34 1.66 -21.38
CA ILE A 27 7.06 2.80 -22.26
C ILE A 27 6.65 4.03 -21.47
N GLU A 28 5.77 3.89 -20.48
CA GLU A 28 5.34 5.00 -19.62
C GLU A 28 6.52 5.57 -18.82
N CYS A 29 7.37 4.72 -18.24
CA CYS A 29 8.60 5.12 -17.57
C CYS A 29 9.55 5.91 -18.48
N SER A 30 9.72 5.48 -19.74
CA SER A 30 10.59 6.18 -20.69
C SER A 30 10.04 7.55 -21.09
N ARG A 31 8.73 7.71 -21.08
CA ARG A 31 8.01 8.97 -21.41
C ARG A 31 7.79 9.87 -20.21
N TYR A 32 8.05 9.40 -19.01
CA TYR A 32 7.83 10.19 -17.80
C TYR A 32 8.70 11.45 -17.82
N ARG A 33 8.10 12.59 -17.46
CA ARG A 33 8.80 13.85 -17.24
C ARG A 33 8.35 14.40 -15.88
N PRO A 34 9.28 14.73 -14.98
CA PRO A 34 8.97 15.38 -13.72
C PRO A 34 8.19 16.68 -13.96
N ARG A 35 7.26 17.00 -13.08
CA ARG A 35 6.48 18.24 -13.20
C ARG A 35 7.24 19.46 -12.68
N THR A 36 7.93 19.29 -11.57
CA THR A 36 8.63 20.37 -10.85
C THR A 36 10.01 19.92 -10.39
N GLY A 37 10.84 20.87 -9.99
CA GLY A 37 12.10 20.59 -9.31
C GLY A 37 11.82 20.01 -7.92
N ILE A 38 12.50 18.91 -7.58
CA ILE A 38 12.41 18.28 -6.26
C ILE A 38 13.24 19.09 -5.27
N SER A 39 12.66 19.43 -4.10
CA SER A 39 13.34 20.13 -3.02
C SER A 39 14.52 19.31 -2.45
N SER A 40 15.43 19.93 -1.72
CA SER A 40 16.55 19.21 -1.07
C SER A 40 16.05 18.15 -0.09
N ALA A 41 15.02 18.45 0.71
CA ALA A 41 14.42 17.51 1.64
C ALA A 41 13.73 16.33 0.91
N ASP A 42 13.04 16.60 -0.20
CA ASP A 42 12.40 15.57 -1.00
C ASP A 42 13.39 14.71 -1.79
N ARG A 43 14.57 15.26 -2.07
CA ARG A 43 15.67 14.52 -2.70
C ARG A 43 16.23 13.42 -1.80
N GLU A 44 16.30 13.64 -0.48
CA GLU A 44 16.66 12.60 0.49
C GLU A 44 15.66 11.42 0.42
N ILE A 45 14.36 11.74 0.41
CA ILE A 45 13.32 10.71 0.27
C ILE A 45 13.49 9.92 -1.04
N LEU A 46 13.73 10.62 -2.13
CA LEU A 46 13.92 9.99 -3.44
C LEU A 46 15.13 9.06 -3.47
N ILE A 47 16.29 9.52 -2.96
CA ILE A 47 17.52 8.72 -2.87
C ILE A 47 17.30 7.44 -2.08
N ASP A 48 16.63 7.52 -0.93
CA ASP A 48 16.35 6.35 -0.10
C ASP A 48 15.40 5.37 -0.80
N LEU A 49 14.31 5.87 -1.41
CA LEU A 49 13.41 5.03 -2.18
C LEU A 49 14.12 4.36 -3.37
N GLU A 50 14.98 5.07 -4.09
CA GLU A 50 15.74 4.52 -5.22
C GLU A 50 16.76 3.47 -4.77
N SER A 51 17.50 3.73 -3.72
CA SER A 51 18.57 2.85 -3.23
C SER A 51 18.02 1.63 -2.49
N THR A 52 17.09 1.82 -1.56
CA THR A 52 16.63 0.78 -0.64
C THR A 52 15.16 0.37 -0.80
N GLY A 53 14.33 1.21 -1.45
CA GLY A 53 12.89 0.99 -1.59
C GLY A 53 12.07 1.48 -0.40
N ILE A 54 12.69 2.15 0.58
CA ILE A 54 12.02 2.63 1.79
C ILE A 54 12.68 3.89 2.31
N HIS A 55 11.87 4.81 2.85
CA HIS A 55 12.32 5.98 3.61
C HIS A 55 11.50 6.07 4.91
N VAL A 56 12.17 6.18 6.04
CA VAL A 56 11.55 6.32 7.37
C VAL A 56 11.79 7.71 7.90
N THR A 57 10.74 8.42 8.24
CA THR A 57 10.76 9.81 8.68
C THR A 57 9.67 10.08 9.73
N SER A 58 9.33 11.33 9.97
CA SER A 58 8.19 11.73 10.79
C SER A 58 7.31 12.72 10.03
N LEU A 59 6.04 12.85 10.43
CA LEU A 59 5.13 13.85 9.87
C LEU A 59 5.70 15.27 9.99
N SER A 60 6.38 15.57 11.11
CA SER A 60 6.99 16.88 11.34
C SER A 60 8.15 17.17 10.36
N ARG A 61 9.02 16.18 10.09
CA ARG A 61 10.10 16.32 9.09
C ARG A 61 9.57 16.35 7.67
N LEU A 62 8.51 15.59 7.38
CA LEU A 62 7.85 15.63 6.09
C LEU A 62 7.23 17.01 5.81
N GLY A 63 6.70 17.68 6.85
CA GLY A 63 6.29 19.09 6.80
C GLY A 63 5.21 19.39 5.74
N LEU A 64 4.26 18.49 5.55
CA LEU A 64 3.17 18.68 4.58
C LEU A 64 2.09 19.59 5.16
N PRO A 65 1.55 20.52 4.37
CA PRO A 65 0.39 21.32 4.77
C PRO A 65 -0.79 20.46 5.21
N GLY A 66 -1.60 20.96 6.15
CA GLY A 66 -2.79 20.25 6.63
C GLY A 66 -2.53 19.03 7.50
N THR A 67 -1.27 18.76 7.90
CA THR A 67 -0.90 17.61 8.74
C THR A 67 -1.62 17.64 10.08
N ASP A 68 -1.74 18.79 10.73
CA ASP A 68 -2.45 18.92 12.02
C ASP A 68 -3.94 18.60 11.89
N GLN A 69 -4.56 19.05 10.80
CA GLN A 69 -5.98 18.76 10.52
C GLN A 69 -6.19 17.28 10.23
N MET A 70 -5.32 16.69 9.41
CA MET A 70 -5.31 15.25 9.15
C MET A 70 -5.18 14.44 10.44
N LEU A 71 -4.25 14.81 11.35
CA LEU A 71 -4.07 14.16 12.65
C LEU A 71 -5.28 14.29 13.56
N LYS A 72 -5.93 15.47 13.59
CA LYS A 72 -7.19 15.66 14.35
C LYS A 72 -8.27 14.69 13.87
N GLN A 73 -8.44 14.55 12.57
CA GLN A 73 -9.40 13.61 11.98
C GLN A 73 -9.02 12.15 12.26
N ALA A 74 -7.75 11.79 12.08
CA ALA A 74 -7.26 10.45 12.41
C ALA A 74 -7.50 10.09 13.90
N ALA A 75 -7.37 11.05 14.82
CA ALA A 75 -7.65 10.84 16.22
C ALA A 75 -9.15 10.59 16.52
N VAL A 76 -10.06 11.19 15.75
CA VAL A 76 -11.50 10.89 15.84
C VAL A 76 -11.74 9.42 15.46
N TRP A 77 -11.23 8.98 14.34
CA TRP A 77 -11.35 7.60 13.88
C TRP A 77 -10.69 6.61 14.83
N ARG A 78 -9.50 6.94 15.35
CA ARG A 78 -8.84 6.11 16.36
C ARG A 78 -9.74 5.84 17.56
N ARG A 79 -10.41 6.87 18.10
CA ARG A 79 -11.36 6.72 19.24
C ARG A 79 -12.54 5.84 18.85
N GLN A 80 -13.10 6.02 17.66
CA GLN A 80 -14.21 5.21 17.17
C GLN A 80 -13.80 3.73 17.04
N LEU A 81 -12.64 3.43 16.45
CA LEU A 81 -12.16 2.06 16.26
C LEU A 81 -11.86 1.33 17.58
N VAL A 82 -11.62 2.04 18.69
CA VAL A 82 -11.46 1.41 20.01
C VAL A 82 -12.75 0.75 20.49
N THR A 83 -13.91 1.33 20.17
CA THR A 83 -15.23 0.83 20.59
C THR A 83 -15.82 -0.21 19.63
N GLU A 84 -15.28 -0.30 18.42
CA GLU A 84 -15.73 -1.29 17.43
C GLU A 84 -15.12 -2.66 17.74
N THR A 85 -15.98 -3.61 18.03
CA THR A 85 -15.62 -5.02 18.12
C THR A 85 -15.67 -5.59 16.69
N GLY A 86 -14.54 -5.84 16.07
CA GLY A 86 -14.31 -6.32 14.70
C GLY A 86 -15.38 -7.19 14.04
N ARG A 87 -16.56 -6.63 13.84
CA ARG A 87 -17.69 -7.25 13.13
C ARG A 87 -17.85 -6.57 11.77
N GLY A 88 -17.12 -7.07 10.80
CA GLY A 88 -17.25 -6.65 9.40
C GLY A 88 -16.54 -7.63 8.49
N ASP A 89 -16.71 -7.49 7.18
CA ASP A 89 -16.02 -8.29 6.16
C ASP A 89 -14.49 -8.07 6.12
N GLY A 90 -13.94 -7.41 7.15
CA GLY A 90 -12.52 -7.14 7.32
C GLY A 90 -11.72 -8.34 7.87
N PRO A 91 -10.39 -8.26 7.86
CA PRO A 91 -9.53 -9.29 8.45
C PRO A 91 -9.80 -9.41 9.96
N SER A 92 -9.91 -10.63 10.48
CA SER A 92 -10.19 -10.91 11.90
C SER A 92 -9.16 -10.31 12.87
N PHE A 93 -7.96 -9.99 12.39
CA PHE A 93 -6.83 -9.45 13.18
C PHE A 93 -6.74 -7.92 13.17
N ALA A 94 -7.63 -7.23 12.49
CA ALA A 94 -7.64 -5.77 12.42
C ALA A 94 -9.05 -5.22 12.22
N VAL A 95 -9.29 -4.04 12.76
CA VAL A 95 -10.50 -3.24 12.50
C VAL A 95 -10.11 -2.06 11.60
N LEU A 96 -10.87 -1.85 10.54
CA LEU A 96 -10.68 -0.74 9.62
C LEU A 96 -11.87 0.21 9.69
N ALA A 97 -11.59 1.50 9.64
CA ALA A 97 -12.65 2.49 9.40
C ALA A 97 -13.31 2.20 8.04
N ASP A 98 -14.63 2.30 7.99
CA ASP A 98 -15.34 2.17 6.71
C ASP A 98 -14.83 3.23 5.74
N PRO A 99 -14.31 2.83 4.55
CA PRO A 99 -13.70 3.77 3.63
C PRO A 99 -14.67 4.83 3.10
N ARG A 100 -15.96 4.52 2.99
CA ARG A 100 -16.99 5.44 2.51
C ARG A 100 -17.29 6.50 3.56
N GLU A 101 -17.45 6.07 4.81
CA GLU A 101 -17.62 6.98 5.93
C GLU A 101 -16.39 7.86 6.14
N LEU A 102 -15.20 7.27 6.06
CA LEU A 102 -13.95 8.00 6.18
C LEU A 102 -13.85 9.13 5.15
N ALA A 103 -14.11 8.83 3.88
CA ALA A 103 -14.05 9.83 2.81
C ALA A 103 -15.13 10.92 2.94
N SER A 104 -16.34 10.58 3.43
CA SER A 104 -17.44 11.53 3.57
C SER A 104 -17.35 12.39 4.82
N ARG A 105 -16.84 11.85 5.94
CA ARG A 105 -16.80 12.53 7.25
C ARG A 105 -15.48 13.19 7.56
N SER A 106 -14.40 12.78 6.88
CA SER A 106 -13.04 13.27 7.12
C SER A 106 -12.25 13.40 5.82
N PRO A 107 -12.72 14.26 4.90
CA PRO A 107 -12.07 14.48 3.60
C PRO A 107 -10.62 14.93 3.72
N GLU A 108 -10.22 15.54 4.83
CA GLU A 108 -8.86 15.98 5.11
C GLU A 108 -7.86 14.80 5.08
N LEU A 109 -8.30 13.61 5.51
CA LEU A 109 -7.48 12.41 5.42
C LEU A 109 -7.17 12.07 3.95
N LEU A 110 -8.16 12.16 3.07
CA LEU A 110 -7.98 11.95 1.65
C LEU A 110 -7.14 13.05 1.01
N LEU A 111 -7.48 14.32 1.26
CA LEU A 111 -6.81 15.48 0.68
C LEU A 111 -5.33 15.54 1.04
N TRP A 112 -4.95 15.12 2.25
CA TRP A 112 -3.55 15.06 2.66
C TRP A 112 -2.74 14.12 1.76
N GLY A 113 -3.29 12.96 1.40
CA GLY A 113 -2.65 12.01 0.49
C GLY A 113 -2.64 12.44 -0.99
N LEU A 114 -3.43 13.46 -1.36
CA LEU A 114 -3.54 13.95 -2.74
C LEU A 114 -2.67 15.18 -3.05
N GLN A 115 -1.80 15.58 -2.13
CA GLN A 115 -0.95 16.77 -2.30
C GLN A 115 0.07 16.61 -3.42
N ASP A 116 0.31 17.69 -4.16
CA ASP A 116 1.22 17.73 -5.30
C ASP A 116 2.62 17.25 -4.93
N ARG A 117 3.17 17.73 -3.80
CA ARG A 117 4.50 17.38 -3.33
C ARG A 117 4.70 15.88 -3.12
N LEU A 118 3.69 15.17 -2.56
CA LEU A 118 3.77 13.71 -2.42
C LEU A 118 3.82 13.03 -3.79
N PHE A 119 2.96 13.45 -4.71
CA PHE A 119 2.94 12.89 -6.05
C PHE A 119 4.22 13.17 -6.81
N ASP A 120 4.79 14.38 -6.69
CA ASP A 120 6.04 14.73 -7.36
C ASP A 120 7.19 13.82 -6.91
N VAL A 121 7.30 13.52 -5.61
CA VAL A 121 8.30 12.59 -5.08
C VAL A 121 8.03 11.15 -5.53
N LEU A 122 6.81 10.65 -5.32
CA LEU A 122 6.47 9.26 -5.60
C LEU A 122 6.47 8.96 -7.11
N GLU A 123 5.97 9.89 -7.94
CA GLU A 123 6.03 9.78 -9.41
C GLU A 123 7.47 9.85 -9.92
N SER A 124 8.34 10.68 -9.32
CA SER A 124 9.76 10.74 -9.67
C SER A 124 10.46 9.42 -9.35
N TYR A 125 10.19 8.83 -8.20
CA TYR A 125 10.69 7.52 -7.82
C TYR A 125 10.22 6.41 -8.77
N THR A 126 8.92 6.33 -9.01
CA THR A 126 8.33 5.25 -9.82
C THR A 126 8.53 5.46 -11.31
N ARG A 127 8.73 6.72 -11.74
CA ARG A 127 8.70 7.20 -13.13
C ARG A 127 7.37 6.90 -13.83
N LEU A 128 6.27 6.89 -13.07
CA LEU A 128 4.93 6.61 -13.52
C LEU A 128 3.97 7.67 -12.99
N ARG A 129 2.91 7.95 -13.75
CA ARG A 129 1.79 8.72 -13.22
C ARG A 129 0.99 7.84 -12.27
N LEU A 130 0.82 8.30 -11.04
CA LEU A 130 0.21 7.55 -9.97
C LEU A 130 -1.25 7.94 -9.72
N ARG A 131 -1.92 7.08 -8.98
CA ARG A 131 -3.22 7.31 -8.34
C ARG A 131 -3.13 6.89 -6.89
N CYS A 132 -3.82 7.63 -6.03
CA CYS A 132 -4.09 7.19 -4.67
C CYS A 132 -5.27 6.22 -4.72
N LEU A 133 -5.02 4.97 -4.39
CA LEU A 133 -6.05 3.92 -4.40
C LEU A 133 -6.86 3.90 -3.13
N ASN A 134 -6.22 4.17 -2.01
CA ASN A 134 -6.82 3.94 -0.71
C ASN A 134 -6.23 4.89 0.34
N VAL A 135 -7.09 5.32 1.25
CA VAL A 135 -6.74 5.85 2.56
C VAL A 135 -7.49 5.01 3.61
N ALA A 136 -6.81 4.54 4.63
CA ALA A 136 -7.41 3.69 5.64
C ALA A 136 -6.85 3.99 7.02
N VAL A 137 -7.73 4.18 8.00
CA VAL A 137 -7.39 4.16 9.42
C VAL A 137 -7.65 2.75 9.93
N ARG A 138 -6.66 2.17 10.59
CA ARG A 138 -6.65 0.78 11.01
C ARG A 138 -6.21 0.63 12.45
N ARG A 139 -6.88 -0.25 13.18
CA ARG A 139 -6.50 -0.78 14.49
C ARG A 139 -6.08 -2.22 14.32
N ASP A 140 -4.84 -2.56 14.64
CA ASP A 140 -4.35 -3.94 14.71
C ASP A 140 -4.61 -4.50 16.10
N LEU A 141 -5.33 -5.61 16.16
CA LEU A 141 -5.77 -6.25 17.40
C LEU A 141 -4.68 -7.14 17.99
N VAL A 142 -4.69 -7.29 19.31
CA VAL A 142 -3.84 -8.23 20.04
C VAL A 142 -4.57 -9.58 20.10
N ASP A 143 -4.34 -10.44 19.13
CA ASP A 143 -4.98 -11.76 19.01
C ASP A 143 -3.98 -12.92 18.96
N GLY A 144 -2.67 -12.61 18.98
CA GLY A 144 -1.59 -13.60 18.93
C GLY A 144 -1.46 -14.34 17.58
N ALA A 145 -2.34 -14.07 16.63
CA ALA A 145 -2.36 -14.79 15.36
C ALA A 145 -1.35 -14.21 14.36
N ASP A 146 -0.71 -15.08 13.59
CA ASP A 146 0.24 -14.75 12.53
C ASP A 146 -0.33 -15.14 11.16
N HIS A 147 -1.30 -14.34 10.68
CA HIS A 147 -1.96 -14.57 9.40
C HIS A 147 -2.17 -13.27 8.62
N GLY A 148 -2.57 -13.39 7.37
CA GLY A 148 -2.79 -12.25 6.47
C GLY A 148 -1.53 -11.41 6.28
N THR A 149 -1.63 -10.10 6.48
CA THR A 149 -0.52 -9.14 6.32
C THR A 149 0.51 -9.18 7.47
N ARG A 150 0.31 -10.03 8.47
CA ARG A 150 1.30 -10.33 9.51
C ARG A 150 2.34 -11.35 9.06
N ARG A 151 2.04 -12.13 8.00
CA ARG A 151 3.03 -13.01 7.36
C ARG A 151 3.89 -12.23 6.38
N TRP A 152 5.10 -12.69 6.18
CA TRP A 152 6.00 -12.13 5.17
C TRP A 152 5.40 -12.23 3.77
N HIS A 153 5.20 -11.10 3.13
CA HIS A 153 4.56 -11.02 1.82
C HIS A 153 5.10 -9.85 1.00
N ILE A 154 4.74 -9.84 -0.27
CA ILE A 154 4.94 -8.74 -1.19
C ILE A 154 3.60 -8.36 -1.79
N ASP A 155 3.36 -7.07 -1.97
CA ASP A 155 2.18 -6.62 -2.67
C ASP A 155 2.33 -6.85 -4.18
N ILE A 156 1.29 -7.40 -4.79
CA ILE A 156 1.29 -7.78 -6.21
C ILE A 156 0.31 -6.96 -7.04
N ASN A 157 -0.20 -5.87 -6.49
CA ASN A 157 -1.16 -4.99 -7.13
C ASN A 157 -0.59 -4.31 -8.37
N ASP A 158 0.69 -3.93 -8.30
CA ASP A 158 1.41 -3.35 -9.42
C ASP A 158 2.90 -3.73 -9.37
N PHE A 159 3.67 -3.39 -10.41
CA PHE A 159 5.15 -3.55 -10.40
C PHE A 159 5.83 -2.54 -9.46
N ARG A 160 5.19 -1.40 -9.23
CA ARG A 160 5.52 -0.37 -8.24
C ARG A 160 4.26 -0.08 -7.44
N TYR A 161 4.30 -0.36 -6.16
CA TYR A 161 3.16 -0.15 -5.27
C TYR A 161 3.65 0.50 -4.00
N VAL A 162 3.49 1.81 -3.93
CA VAL A 162 4.04 2.59 -2.82
C VAL A 162 2.97 2.77 -1.74
N LYS A 163 3.36 2.54 -0.50
CA LYS A 163 2.53 2.87 0.66
C LYS A 163 3.19 3.96 1.49
N ILE A 164 2.36 4.83 2.05
CA ILE A 164 2.72 5.71 3.16
C ILE A 164 2.00 5.17 4.39
N ILE A 165 2.76 4.84 5.42
CA ILE A 165 2.26 4.30 6.69
C ILE A 165 2.58 5.31 7.77
N VAL A 166 1.56 5.79 8.50
CA VAL A 166 1.73 6.73 9.60
C VAL A 166 1.29 6.04 10.89
N TYR A 167 2.14 6.03 11.90
CA TYR A 167 1.78 5.55 13.22
C TYR A 167 0.96 6.60 13.97
N LEU A 168 -0.21 6.20 14.46
CA LEU A 168 -1.12 7.07 15.22
C LEU A 168 -0.98 6.92 16.74
N ASN A 169 -0.13 6.01 17.19
CA ASN A 169 0.36 5.83 18.56
C ASN A 169 1.82 5.39 18.52
N ASP A 170 2.48 5.41 19.68
CA ASP A 170 3.84 4.88 19.77
C ASP A 170 3.87 3.40 19.43
N VAL A 171 4.83 2.99 18.61
CA VAL A 171 5.00 1.61 18.15
C VAL A 171 6.43 1.16 18.47
N GLY A 172 6.58 0.54 19.63
CA GLY A 172 7.79 -0.19 20.03
C GLY A 172 7.74 -1.64 19.56
N ASP A 173 8.64 -2.47 20.06
CA ASP A 173 8.74 -3.88 19.68
C ASP A 173 7.46 -4.68 19.97
N ASP A 174 6.73 -4.35 21.03
CA ASP A 174 5.47 -4.96 21.40
C ASP A 174 4.27 -4.37 20.62
N GLY A 175 4.43 -3.20 20.02
CA GLY A 175 3.42 -2.56 19.18
C GLY A 175 3.26 -3.20 17.80
N GLY A 176 4.01 -4.27 17.50
CA GLY A 176 3.95 -4.95 16.22
C GLY A 176 4.41 -4.06 15.04
N PRO A 177 5.63 -3.53 15.08
CA PRO A 177 6.11 -2.59 14.08
C PRO A 177 6.11 -3.17 12.66
N PHE A 178 6.17 -2.28 11.67
CA PHE A 178 6.42 -2.66 10.29
C PHE A 178 7.84 -3.24 10.18
N GLU A 179 7.94 -4.42 9.58
CA GLU A 179 9.21 -5.10 9.31
C GLU A 179 9.35 -5.35 7.81
N TYR A 180 10.59 -5.24 7.31
CA TYR A 180 10.89 -5.48 5.91
C TYR A 180 12.24 -6.16 5.71
N LEU A 181 12.37 -6.92 4.63
CA LEU A 181 13.65 -7.46 4.19
C LEU A 181 14.40 -6.40 3.38
N PRO A 182 15.70 -6.18 3.63
CA PRO A 182 16.54 -5.35 2.77
C PRO A 182 16.39 -5.71 1.29
N ASP A 183 16.56 -4.74 0.42
CA ASP A 183 16.35 -4.90 -1.02
C ASP A 183 17.17 -6.03 -1.65
N CYS A 184 18.41 -6.26 -1.19
CA CYS A 184 19.24 -7.37 -1.66
C CYS A 184 18.61 -8.74 -1.37
N HIS A 185 18.06 -8.96 -0.17
CA HIS A 185 17.39 -10.20 0.21
C HIS A 185 16.03 -10.33 -0.50
N SER A 186 15.26 -9.27 -0.57
CA SER A 186 13.99 -9.24 -1.30
C SER A 186 14.20 -9.57 -2.78
N ARG A 187 15.19 -9.00 -3.43
CA ARG A 187 15.55 -9.32 -4.83
C ARG A 187 15.97 -10.78 -5.02
N SER A 188 16.72 -11.35 -4.08
CA SER A 188 17.10 -12.76 -4.13
C SER A 188 15.86 -13.66 -4.15
N LEU A 189 14.91 -13.42 -3.25
CA LEU A 189 13.64 -14.16 -3.20
C LEU A 189 12.76 -13.93 -4.44
N LEU A 190 12.72 -12.71 -4.95
CA LEU A 190 11.96 -12.39 -6.16
C LEU A 190 12.47 -13.12 -7.39
N ARG A 191 13.78 -13.31 -7.52
CA ARG A 191 14.41 -14.09 -8.61
C ARG A 191 14.08 -15.58 -8.53
N SER A 192 13.86 -16.11 -7.33
CA SER A 192 13.55 -17.54 -7.09
C SER A 192 12.08 -17.91 -7.31
N GLY A 193 11.34 -17.14 -8.14
CA GLY A 193 9.96 -17.46 -8.52
C GLY A 193 8.91 -16.47 -8.01
N ARG A 194 9.30 -15.38 -7.36
CA ARG A 194 8.42 -14.29 -6.89
C ARG A 194 7.18 -14.77 -6.11
N PRO A 195 7.34 -15.58 -5.06
CA PRO A 195 6.19 -16.01 -4.26
C PRO A 195 5.53 -14.79 -3.59
N LYS A 196 4.18 -14.76 -3.58
CA LYS A 196 3.41 -13.69 -2.92
C LYS A 196 3.71 -13.65 -1.42
N SER A 197 3.83 -14.80 -0.80
CA SER A 197 4.18 -14.97 0.62
C SER A 197 5.34 -15.94 0.76
N ILE A 198 6.14 -15.76 1.78
CA ILE A 198 7.28 -16.62 2.09
C ILE A 198 7.13 -17.20 3.49
N ASP A 199 7.54 -18.45 3.63
CA ASP A 199 7.67 -19.09 4.93
C ASP A 199 8.86 -18.48 5.68
N PRO A 200 8.71 -18.17 7.00
CA PRO A 200 9.82 -17.64 7.80
C PRO A 200 11.10 -18.49 7.76
N SER A 201 10.99 -19.80 7.60
CA SER A 201 12.16 -20.71 7.49
C SER A 201 13.07 -20.35 6.30
N ARG A 202 12.50 -19.79 5.23
CA ARG A 202 13.28 -19.31 4.08
C ARG A 202 14.15 -18.09 4.40
N LEU A 203 13.93 -17.43 5.51
CA LEU A 203 14.73 -16.28 5.92
C LEU A 203 16.06 -16.68 6.55
N ALA A 204 16.15 -17.91 7.13
CA ALA A 204 17.35 -18.43 7.74
C ALA A 204 18.57 -18.45 6.79
N GLN A 205 18.33 -18.54 5.48
CA GLN A 205 19.40 -18.44 4.47
C GLN A 205 20.16 -17.10 4.46
N PHE A 206 19.59 -16.07 5.07
CA PHE A 206 20.16 -14.70 5.12
C PHE A 206 20.76 -14.38 6.50
N GLY A 207 20.81 -15.34 7.43
CA GLY A 207 21.30 -15.18 8.80
C GLY A 207 20.19 -14.91 9.82
N ASP A 208 20.60 -14.68 11.06
CA ASP A 208 19.69 -14.37 12.16
C ASP A 208 19.15 -12.94 12.00
N GLN A 209 17.84 -12.79 12.10
CA GLN A 209 17.14 -11.50 11.94
C GLN A 209 17.55 -10.69 10.68
N PRO A 210 17.40 -11.24 9.48
CA PRO A 210 17.81 -10.56 8.24
C PRO A 210 16.91 -9.37 7.87
N TRP A 211 15.90 -9.07 8.66
CA TRP A 211 14.95 -7.96 8.44
C TRP A 211 15.32 -6.71 9.24
N ARG A 212 14.70 -5.60 8.85
CA ARG A 212 14.74 -4.33 9.57
C ARG A 212 13.37 -4.04 10.15
N THR A 213 13.36 -3.41 11.32
CA THR A 213 12.18 -3.05 12.09
C THR A 213 12.02 -1.53 12.10
N CYS A 214 10.82 -1.03 11.81
CA CYS A 214 10.49 0.39 11.85
C CYS A 214 9.68 0.68 13.11
N SER A 215 10.34 0.83 14.25
CA SER A 215 9.72 1.31 15.49
C SER A 215 9.79 2.83 15.56
N GLY A 216 8.91 3.46 16.36
CA GLY A 216 8.97 4.90 16.59
C GLY A 216 7.74 5.46 17.28
N PRO A 217 7.78 6.75 17.68
CA PRO A 217 6.65 7.44 18.31
C PRO A 217 5.51 7.68 17.31
N ALA A 218 4.36 8.10 17.84
CA ALA A 218 3.26 8.61 17.04
C ALA A 218 3.75 9.68 16.05
N GLY A 219 3.28 9.64 14.82
CA GLY A 219 3.76 10.51 13.74
C GLY A 219 4.95 9.92 12.95
N THR A 220 5.54 8.79 13.36
CA THR A 220 6.49 8.07 12.52
C THR A 220 5.84 7.74 11.19
N THR A 221 6.51 8.07 10.11
CA THR A 221 6.00 7.96 8.74
C THR A 221 6.96 7.12 7.89
N ILE A 222 6.43 6.09 7.25
CA ILE A 222 7.19 5.15 6.43
C ILE A 222 6.68 5.23 5.00
N LEU A 223 7.55 5.66 4.07
CA LEU A 223 7.29 5.59 2.63
C LEU A 223 7.99 4.35 2.10
N VAL A 224 7.26 3.41 1.51
CA VAL A 224 7.83 2.11 1.13
C VAL A 224 7.21 1.55 -0.15
N ASP A 225 8.05 1.02 -1.06
CA ASP A 225 7.62 0.25 -2.22
C ASP A 225 7.37 -1.20 -1.81
N THR A 226 6.14 -1.50 -1.47
CA THR A 226 5.70 -2.83 -1.00
C THR A 226 5.62 -3.87 -2.12
N ALA A 227 5.73 -3.46 -3.39
CA ALA A 227 5.92 -4.37 -4.52
C ALA A 227 7.40 -4.77 -4.73
N ARG A 228 8.35 -4.06 -4.08
CA ARG A 228 9.78 -4.30 -4.16
C ARG A 228 10.31 -5.07 -2.96
N LEU A 229 9.80 -4.78 -1.75
CA LEU A 229 10.30 -5.32 -0.49
C LEU A 229 9.34 -6.34 0.12
N TYR A 230 9.84 -7.53 0.47
CA TYR A 230 9.09 -8.41 1.36
C TYR A 230 8.96 -7.75 2.72
N HIS A 231 7.74 -7.73 3.23
CA HIS A 231 7.41 -7.02 4.45
C HIS A 231 6.29 -7.70 5.22
N ARG A 232 6.11 -7.26 6.46
CA ARG A 232 4.96 -7.62 7.29
C ARG A 232 4.67 -6.54 8.33
N GLY A 233 3.44 -6.51 8.84
CA GLY A 233 3.17 -5.92 10.14
C GLY A 233 3.35 -7.00 11.18
N LYS A 234 4.39 -6.92 12.02
CA LYS A 234 4.60 -7.89 13.10
C LYS A 234 3.32 -8.01 13.95
N SER A 235 3.01 -9.21 14.43
CA SER A 235 1.86 -9.43 15.33
C SER A 235 2.05 -8.60 16.61
N PRO A 236 1.10 -7.73 16.98
CA PRO A 236 1.26 -6.85 18.11
C PRO A 236 0.93 -7.55 19.44
N ARG A 237 1.61 -7.14 20.51
CA ARG A 237 1.25 -7.39 21.91
C ARG A 237 0.57 -6.18 22.56
N GLN A 238 0.66 -5.02 21.91
CA GLN A 238 -0.04 -3.79 22.25
C GLN A 238 -0.71 -3.26 20.98
N GLU A 239 -1.93 -2.77 21.07
CA GLU A 239 -2.66 -2.29 19.91
C GLU A 239 -1.90 -1.23 19.13
N ARG A 240 -1.88 -1.40 17.83
CA ARG A 240 -1.30 -0.44 16.89
C ARG A 240 -2.40 0.21 16.09
N PHE A 241 -2.33 1.54 16.02
CA PHE A 241 -3.17 2.34 15.14
C PHE A 241 -2.33 2.94 14.02
N THR A 242 -2.80 2.79 12.81
CA THR A 242 -2.09 3.26 11.62
C THR A 242 -3.02 3.96 10.65
N LEU A 243 -2.47 4.94 9.95
CA LEU A 243 -3.09 5.55 8.78
C LEU A 243 -2.28 5.13 7.55
N PHE A 244 -2.95 4.57 6.55
CA PHE A 244 -2.33 4.08 5.33
C PHE A 244 -2.80 4.90 4.13
N TYR A 245 -1.85 5.16 3.22
CA TYR A 245 -2.12 5.57 1.85
C TYR A 245 -1.48 4.56 0.91
N SER A 246 -2.17 4.21 -0.16
CA SER A 246 -1.68 3.27 -1.17
C SER A 246 -1.71 3.90 -2.55
N PHE A 247 -0.60 3.79 -3.27
CA PHE A 247 -0.41 4.39 -4.59
C PHE A 247 -0.01 3.34 -5.61
N ALA A 248 -0.68 3.35 -6.77
CA ALA A 248 -0.34 2.52 -7.92
C ALA A 248 -0.28 3.38 -9.19
N SER A 249 0.28 2.82 -10.26
CA SER A 249 0.26 3.49 -11.55
C SER A 249 -1.17 3.64 -12.10
N ARG A 250 -1.36 4.54 -13.04
CA ARG A 250 -2.65 4.69 -13.74
C ARG A 250 -3.08 3.44 -14.48
N HIS A 251 -2.12 2.61 -14.90
CA HIS A 251 -2.33 1.35 -15.61
C HIS A 251 -1.60 0.23 -14.88
N PRO A 252 -2.09 -0.19 -13.71
CA PRO A 252 -1.40 -1.18 -12.89
C PRO A 252 -1.35 -2.55 -13.55
N SER A 253 -0.37 -3.35 -13.13
CA SER A 253 -0.21 -4.71 -13.64
C SER A 253 -1.34 -5.66 -13.21
N ARG A 254 -2.04 -5.33 -12.12
CA ARG A 254 -3.19 -6.09 -11.60
C ARG A 254 -4.35 -5.13 -11.27
N PRO A 255 -5.04 -4.63 -12.31
CA PRO A 255 -6.16 -3.70 -12.13
C PRO A 255 -7.30 -4.31 -11.30
N ASP A 256 -7.50 -5.63 -11.35
CA ASP A 256 -8.44 -6.38 -10.53
C ASP A 256 -8.18 -6.22 -9.03
N LEU A 257 -6.92 -6.39 -8.61
CA LEU A 257 -6.51 -6.22 -7.21
C LEU A 257 -6.55 -4.76 -6.77
N CYS A 258 -6.18 -3.85 -7.68
CA CYS A 258 -6.28 -2.42 -7.41
C CYS A 258 -7.73 -1.98 -7.24
N ALA A 259 -8.65 -2.44 -8.09
CA ALA A 259 -10.08 -2.16 -7.98
C ALA A 259 -10.69 -2.70 -6.67
N ALA A 260 -10.24 -3.88 -6.21
CA ALA A 260 -10.66 -4.44 -4.93
C ALA A 260 -10.14 -3.66 -3.72
N ALA A 261 -8.94 -3.06 -3.85
CA ALA A 261 -8.32 -2.24 -2.81
C ALA A 261 -8.81 -0.78 -2.83
N GLN A 262 -9.48 -0.37 -3.89
CA GLN A 262 -9.87 1.00 -4.12
C GLN A 262 -10.94 1.44 -3.14
N LEU A 263 -10.73 2.63 -2.59
CA LEU A 263 -11.78 3.42 -1.98
C LEU A 263 -12.83 3.69 -3.06
N ARG A 264 -13.98 3.04 -3.00
CA ARG A 264 -15.14 3.39 -3.82
C ARG A 264 -15.98 4.38 -3.01
N PRO A 265 -15.72 5.68 -3.10
CA PRO A 265 -16.63 6.62 -2.49
C PRO A 265 -17.96 6.45 -3.22
N GLY A 266 -19.02 6.22 -2.46
CA GLY A 266 -20.31 6.74 -2.87
C GLY A 266 -20.15 8.24 -3.14
N PRO A 267 -21.17 8.99 -3.58
CA PRO A 267 -21.02 10.41 -3.83
C PRO A 267 -20.42 11.06 -2.58
N VAL A 268 -19.09 11.26 -2.62
CA VAL A 268 -18.35 11.94 -1.56
C VAL A 268 -18.78 13.39 -1.66
N ARG A 269 -19.59 13.82 -0.70
CA ARG A 269 -19.86 15.23 -0.53
C ARG A 269 -18.64 15.85 0.13
N LEU A 270 -17.70 16.26 -0.67
CA LEU A 270 -16.64 17.15 -0.22
C LEU A 270 -17.27 18.55 -0.09
N ASP A 271 -17.07 19.19 1.04
CA ASP A 271 -17.48 20.59 1.25
C ASP A 271 -16.79 21.53 0.25
N SER A 272 -15.67 21.09 -0.29
CA SER A 272 -14.97 21.73 -1.42
C SER A 272 -14.71 20.71 -2.52
N PRO A 273 -14.99 21.04 -3.78
CA PRO A 273 -14.70 20.15 -4.90
C PRO A 273 -13.18 19.89 -4.98
N LEU A 274 -12.79 18.66 -5.29
CA LEU A 274 -11.40 18.36 -5.64
C LEU A 274 -10.96 19.24 -6.80
N SER A 275 -9.74 19.77 -6.76
CA SER A 275 -9.13 20.35 -7.95
C SER A 275 -9.07 19.31 -9.08
N ALA A 276 -9.01 19.75 -10.33
CA ALA A 276 -8.89 18.84 -11.47
C ALA A 276 -7.68 17.90 -11.32
N ALA A 277 -6.57 18.38 -10.75
CA ALA A 277 -5.39 17.57 -10.47
C ALA A 277 -5.63 16.50 -9.40
N GLN A 278 -6.32 16.87 -8.30
CA GLN A 278 -6.67 15.92 -7.24
C GLN A 278 -7.68 14.87 -7.73
N ALA A 279 -8.70 15.29 -8.47
CA ALA A 279 -9.65 14.38 -9.08
C ALA A 279 -8.96 13.38 -10.01
N ALA A 280 -8.04 13.83 -10.86
CA ALA A 280 -7.28 12.95 -11.76
C ALA A 280 -6.36 11.95 -11.03
N ARG A 281 -5.99 12.22 -9.78
CA ARG A 281 -5.18 11.33 -8.91
C ARG A 281 -6.01 10.33 -8.14
N PHE A 282 -7.29 10.57 -8.00
CA PHE A 282 -8.23 9.74 -7.26
C PHE A 282 -9.20 8.99 -8.17
N ASP A 283 -9.52 9.57 -9.35
CA ASP A 283 -10.45 9.00 -10.29
C ASP A 283 -9.88 7.74 -10.96
N TRP A 284 -10.61 6.63 -10.82
CA TRP A 284 -10.26 5.34 -11.40
C TRP A 284 -11.01 5.14 -12.71
N PRO A 285 -10.37 4.70 -13.80
CA PRO A 285 -11.08 4.46 -15.04
C PRO A 285 -12.18 3.42 -14.82
N ASP A 286 -13.39 3.76 -15.32
CA ASP A 286 -14.57 2.90 -15.36
C ASP A 286 -14.20 1.45 -15.71
N GLU A 287 -14.88 0.49 -15.08
CA GLU A 287 -14.71 -0.96 -15.25
C GLU A 287 -14.80 -1.48 -16.70
N ARG A 288 -15.10 -0.60 -17.67
CA ARG A 288 -15.21 -0.93 -19.10
C ARG A 288 -13.92 -1.46 -19.71
N GLY A 289 -12.75 -1.19 -19.12
CA GLY A 289 -11.45 -1.77 -19.52
C GLY A 289 -11.15 -3.13 -18.90
N SER A 290 -11.88 -3.54 -17.85
CA SER A 290 -11.59 -4.74 -17.06
C SER A 290 -12.33 -6.00 -17.53
N ARG A 291 -13.25 -5.89 -18.51
CA ARG A 291 -14.12 -7.01 -18.92
C ARG A 291 -13.43 -8.19 -19.62
N ASN A 292 -12.14 -8.09 -19.92
CA ASN A 292 -11.39 -9.14 -20.62
C ASN A 292 -10.28 -9.78 -19.78
N MET A 293 -10.33 -9.67 -18.44
CA MET A 293 -9.41 -10.42 -17.60
C MET A 293 -9.93 -11.84 -17.43
N PRO A 294 -9.15 -12.87 -17.78
CA PRO A 294 -9.47 -14.23 -17.37
C PRO A 294 -9.47 -14.25 -15.83
N VAL A 295 -10.60 -14.57 -15.27
CA VAL A 295 -10.74 -14.85 -13.84
C VAL A 295 -9.90 -16.10 -13.57
N GLY A 296 -8.64 -15.90 -13.22
CA GLY A 296 -7.83 -16.97 -12.65
C GLY A 296 -8.52 -17.36 -11.36
N GLY A 297 -9.16 -18.54 -11.36
CA GLY A 297 -9.83 -19.09 -10.22
C GLY A 297 -8.89 -19.17 -9.03
N SER A 298 -8.86 -18.12 -8.24
CA SER A 298 -8.39 -18.14 -6.88
C SER A 298 -9.56 -18.70 -6.08
N SER A 299 -9.58 -20.01 -5.90
CA SER A 299 -10.20 -20.59 -4.71
C SER A 299 -9.39 -20.06 -3.51
N ALA A 300 -9.65 -18.83 -3.12
CA ALA A 300 -9.46 -18.40 -1.77
C ALA A 300 -10.56 -19.15 -0.99
N THR A 301 -10.26 -20.37 -0.60
CA THR A 301 -10.91 -20.96 0.56
C THR A 301 -10.64 -19.97 1.69
N ALA A 302 -11.65 -19.17 1.98
CA ALA A 302 -11.84 -18.62 3.31
C ALA A 302 -11.89 -19.86 4.23
N ASN A 303 -10.80 -20.13 4.90
CA ASN A 303 -10.82 -20.98 6.07
C ASN A 303 -10.72 -20.06 7.30
N PRO A 304 -11.55 -20.36 8.32
CA PRO A 304 -11.83 -19.53 9.48
C PRO A 304 -10.62 -19.15 10.31
#